data_758ac8d861434868b0e5a5438c30f302
#
_entry.id   758ac8d861434868b0e5a5438c30f302
#
_cell.length_a   1.000
_cell.length_b   1.000
_cell.length_c   1.000
_cell.angle_alpha   90.00
_cell.angle_beta   90.00
_cell.angle_gamma   90.00
#
_symmetry.space_group_name_H-M   'P 1'
#
loop_
_entity.id
_entity.type
_entity.pdbx_description
1 polymer ?
#
loop_
_entity_poly.entity_id
_entity_poly.type
_entity_poly.pdbx_seq_one_letter_code
_entity_poly.pdbx_strand_id
1 'polypeptide(L)'
;MTTRDDTSRPSPGMTARRIAPSILSADFARLGEEVRAVIAAGADLIHFDVMDNHYVPNLTIGPLVCAALRPHVKLPIDVHLMVKPVDRIVPDFASAGADIISFHPEASEHIDRTIALIHEHGCKAGLVFNPATPLAYLDHVLERLDLVLIMAVNPGFGGQAFIPEAQNKLAAARRRIDATGRDIWLEVDGGVTADNIGGIGRAGADTFVAGSAIFGAGDYTRAIGNLRAALADKEPSARDSDAVTCDPGARHEGLR
;
A
#
# COMPACT_ATOMS: atom_id res chain seq x y z
N MET A 1 -28.76 14.11 27.88
CA MET A 1 -27.89 12.92 27.86
C MET A 1 -28.42 11.99 26.79
N THR A 2 -27.95 12.17 25.54
CA THR A 2 -28.36 11.39 24.38
C THR A 2 -27.17 10.52 23.99
N THR A 3 -27.32 9.23 24.26
CA THR A 3 -26.37 8.18 23.84
C THR A 3 -26.38 8.08 22.31
N ARG A 4 -25.27 8.38 21.67
CA ARG A 4 -25.06 8.08 20.25
C ARG A 4 -24.85 6.58 20.12
N ASP A 5 -25.76 5.97 19.40
CA ASP A 5 -25.72 4.56 19.01
C ASP A 5 -24.61 4.39 17.96
N ASP A 6 -23.48 3.81 18.35
CA ASP A 6 -22.33 3.48 17.49
C ASP A 6 -22.53 2.05 16.94
N THR A 7 -23.40 1.93 15.92
CA THR A 7 -23.69 0.65 15.25
C THR A 7 -23.03 0.51 13.89
N SER A 8 -21.78 0.97 13.71
CA SER A 8 -21.04 0.79 12.44
C SER A 8 -19.67 0.13 12.62
N ARG A 9 -19.57 -0.92 13.42
CA ARG A 9 -18.43 -1.83 13.30
C ARG A 9 -18.71 -2.81 12.17
N PRO A 10 -17.87 -2.83 11.10
CA PRO A 10 -17.98 -3.88 10.10
C PRO A 10 -17.71 -5.24 10.75
N SER A 11 -18.43 -6.25 10.29
CA SER A 11 -18.29 -7.63 10.73
C SER A 11 -16.83 -8.10 10.60
N PRO A 12 -16.29 -8.95 11.49
CA PRO A 12 -14.97 -9.53 11.37
C PRO A 12 -14.88 -10.30 10.05
N GLY A 13 -14.07 -9.80 9.08
CA GLY A 13 -13.84 -10.50 7.81
C GLY A 13 -13.79 -9.65 6.56
N MET A 14 -14.20 -8.38 6.59
CA MET A 14 -14.03 -7.46 5.44
C MET A 14 -13.25 -6.23 5.88
N THR A 15 -11.93 -6.28 5.79
CA THR A 15 -11.11 -5.07 5.85
C THR A 15 -11.49 -4.15 4.69
N ALA A 16 -11.72 -2.86 4.96
CA ALA A 16 -11.98 -1.87 3.92
C ALA A 16 -10.78 -1.84 2.96
N ARG A 17 -11.03 -2.01 1.66
CA ARG A 17 -9.99 -1.96 0.62
C ARG A 17 -9.80 -0.53 0.15
N ARG A 18 -8.57 -0.03 0.23
CA ARG A 18 -8.22 1.38 -0.02
C ARG A 18 -7.36 1.52 -1.26
N ILE A 19 -7.69 2.47 -2.12
CA ILE A 19 -6.86 2.87 -3.27
C ILE A 19 -6.12 4.15 -2.90
N ALA A 20 -4.79 4.11 -2.97
CA ALA A 20 -3.86 5.18 -2.66
C ALA A 20 -3.12 5.64 -3.94
N PRO A 21 -3.61 6.67 -4.66
CA PRO A 21 -2.86 7.22 -5.77
C PRO A 21 -1.52 7.79 -5.32
N SER A 22 -0.38 7.26 -5.87
CA SER A 22 0.94 7.86 -5.64
C SER A 22 1.14 9.06 -6.54
N ILE A 23 1.27 10.23 -5.95
CA ILE A 23 1.50 11.49 -6.66
C ILE A 23 2.87 11.59 -7.33
N LEU A 24 3.76 10.64 -7.08
CA LEU A 24 5.04 10.52 -7.81
C LEU A 24 4.83 10.42 -9.33
N SER A 25 3.68 9.91 -9.77
CA SER A 25 3.32 9.75 -11.18
C SER A 25 2.44 10.89 -11.72
N ALA A 26 2.12 11.89 -10.92
CA ALA A 26 1.29 13.03 -11.31
C ALA A 26 2.05 14.07 -12.12
N ASP A 27 1.34 14.97 -12.82
CA ASP A 27 1.93 16.17 -13.41
C ASP A 27 2.25 17.19 -12.29
N PHE A 28 3.52 17.30 -11.93
CA PHE A 28 3.97 18.22 -10.89
C PHE A 28 3.72 19.69 -11.20
N ALA A 29 3.60 20.07 -12.48
CA ALA A 29 3.25 21.44 -12.87
C ALA A 29 1.82 21.82 -12.46
N ARG A 30 0.95 20.82 -12.23
CA ARG A 30 -0.46 20.99 -11.88
C ARG A 30 -0.88 20.10 -10.69
N LEU A 31 0.06 19.80 -9.80
CA LEU A 31 -0.11 18.78 -8.75
C LEU A 31 -1.39 18.96 -7.92
N GLY A 32 -1.75 20.21 -7.57
CA GLY A 32 -2.99 20.49 -6.84
C GLY A 32 -4.27 20.16 -7.63
N GLU A 33 -4.26 20.26 -8.97
CA GLU A 33 -5.38 19.86 -9.83
C GLU A 33 -5.45 18.34 -9.92
N GLU A 34 -4.31 17.68 -10.13
CA GLU A 34 -4.16 16.24 -10.20
C GLU A 34 -4.69 15.56 -8.93
N VAL A 35 -4.29 16.06 -7.76
CA VAL A 35 -4.74 15.53 -6.46
C VAL A 35 -6.26 15.69 -6.30
N ARG A 36 -6.82 16.87 -6.63
CA ARG A 36 -8.29 17.05 -6.58
C ARG A 36 -9.02 16.11 -7.53
N ALA A 37 -8.45 15.86 -8.72
CA ALA A 37 -9.06 14.98 -9.71
C ALA A 37 -9.10 13.52 -9.24
N VAL A 38 -8.03 12.98 -8.66
CA VAL A 38 -8.03 11.60 -8.14
C VAL A 38 -8.90 11.44 -6.89
N ILE A 39 -9.03 12.48 -6.05
CA ILE A 39 -9.97 12.50 -4.93
C ILE A 39 -11.41 12.43 -5.45
N ALA A 40 -11.76 13.26 -6.44
CA ALA A 40 -13.08 13.25 -7.06
C ALA A 40 -13.37 11.92 -7.78
N ALA A 41 -12.35 11.24 -8.28
CA ALA A 41 -12.43 9.92 -8.90
C ALA A 41 -12.60 8.77 -7.89
N GLY A 42 -12.53 9.04 -6.58
CA GLY A 42 -12.81 8.06 -5.52
C GLY A 42 -11.56 7.43 -4.88
N ALA A 43 -10.43 8.16 -4.82
CA ALA A 43 -9.30 7.78 -3.97
C ALA A 43 -9.69 7.75 -2.49
N ASP A 44 -9.07 6.89 -1.68
CA ASP A 44 -9.30 6.78 -0.23
C ASP A 44 -8.27 7.52 0.60
N LEU A 45 -7.05 7.69 0.07
CA LEU A 45 -5.94 8.44 0.65
C LEU A 45 -5.03 8.92 -0.49
N ILE A 46 -4.05 9.76 -0.17
CA ILE A 46 -3.01 10.23 -1.11
C ILE A 46 -1.67 9.70 -0.64
N HIS A 47 -0.99 8.94 -1.49
CA HIS A 47 0.36 8.44 -1.22
C HIS A 47 1.42 9.42 -1.71
N PHE A 48 2.36 9.77 -0.81
CA PHE A 48 3.32 10.87 -0.97
C PHE A 48 4.75 10.33 -0.82
N ASP A 49 5.40 10.01 -1.94
CA ASP A 49 6.75 9.44 -2.01
C ASP A 49 7.84 10.49 -1.84
N VAL A 50 8.62 10.39 -0.76
CA VAL A 50 9.70 11.31 -0.41
C VAL A 50 11.05 10.63 -0.58
N MET A 51 11.91 11.22 -1.41
CA MET A 51 13.24 10.71 -1.71
C MET A 51 14.29 11.83 -1.56
N ASP A 52 15.45 11.50 -0.99
CA ASP A 52 16.50 12.46 -0.63
C ASP A 52 17.78 12.33 -1.45
N ASN A 53 17.78 11.47 -2.48
CA ASN A 53 18.98 11.10 -3.25
C ASN A 53 20.12 10.53 -2.37
N HIS A 54 19.76 9.97 -1.22
CA HIS A 54 20.70 9.34 -0.30
C HIS A 54 20.29 7.89 0.02
N TYR A 55 19.03 7.70 0.48
CA TYR A 55 18.50 6.34 0.69
C TYR A 55 18.21 5.63 -0.65
N VAL A 56 17.68 6.35 -1.62
CA VAL A 56 17.46 5.90 -3.01
C VAL A 56 18.10 6.86 -4.01
N PRO A 57 18.46 6.42 -5.23
CA PRO A 57 19.15 7.26 -6.22
C PRO A 57 18.17 8.18 -6.98
N ASN A 58 17.31 8.87 -6.26
CA ASN A 58 16.35 9.84 -6.79
C ASN A 58 16.05 10.92 -5.73
N LEU A 59 15.62 12.10 -6.18
CA LEU A 59 15.19 13.23 -5.36
C LEU A 59 13.79 13.63 -5.80
N THR A 60 12.85 13.76 -4.84
CA THR A 60 11.47 14.12 -5.19
C THR A 60 11.03 15.42 -4.51
N ILE A 61 10.20 15.34 -3.50
CA ILE A 61 9.48 16.45 -2.87
C ILE A 61 9.64 16.39 -1.35
N GLY A 62 9.37 17.51 -0.71
CA GLY A 62 9.54 17.64 0.74
C GLY A 62 8.31 18.22 1.46
N PRO A 63 8.46 18.55 2.75
CA PRO A 63 7.36 19.03 3.60
C PRO A 63 6.64 20.27 3.07
N LEU A 64 7.33 21.15 2.34
CA LEU A 64 6.72 22.33 1.72
C LEU A 64 5.60 21.97 0.72
N VAL A 65 5.79 20.89 -0.06
CA VAL A 65 4.78 20.43 -1.02
C VAL A 65 3.62 19.79 -0.27
N CYS A 66 3.89 19.01 0.77
CA CYS A 66 2.85 18.42 1.63
C CYS A 66 1.98 19.54 2.26
N ALA A 67 2.60 20.56 2.86
CA ALA A 67 1.91 21.71 3.44
C ALA A 67 1.07 22.49 2.39
N ALA A 68 1.57 22.62 1.16
CA ALA A 68 0.84 23.30 0.08
C ALA A 68 -0.38 22.47 -0.38
N LEU A 69 -0.31 21.14 -0.36
CA LEU A 69 -1.41 20.26 -0.73
C LEU A 69 -2.45 20.11 0.38
N ARG A 70 -2.05 20.11 1.65
CA ARG A 70 -2.93 19.82 2.80
C ARG A 70 -4.25 20.60 2.79
N PRO A 71 -4.31 21.92 2.50
CA PRO A 71 -5.58 22.66 2.46
C PRO A 71 -6.57 22.17 1.39
N HIS A 72 -6.07 21.48 0.36
CA HIS A 72 -6.85 20.96 -0.76
C HIS A 72 -7.24 19.49 -0.60
N VAL A 73 -6.68 18.79 0.40
CA VAL A 73 -6.86 17.35 0.63
C VAL A 73 -7.54 17.14 1.97
N LYS A 74 -8.74 16.52 1.97
CA LYS A 74 -9.44 16.13 3.21
C LYS A 74 -9.23 14.66 3.56
N LEU A 75 -8.72 13.88 2.62
CA LEU A 75 -8.35 12.48 2.82
C LEU A 75 -7.03 12.38 3.59
N PRO A 76 -6.71 11.22 4.16
CA PRO A 76 -5.40 11.00 4.74
C PRO A 76 -4.27 11.23 3.72
N ILE A 77 -3.20 11.89 4.16
CA ILE A 77 -1.93 11.96 3.42
C ILE A 77 -0.99 10.96 4.08
N ASP A 78 -0.64 9.95 3.32
CA ASP A 78 0.28 8.88 3.69
C ASP A 78 1.66 9.18 3.11
N VAL A 79 2.60 9.54 3.98
CA VAL A 79 3.95 9.96 3.61
C VAL A 79 4.91 8.79 3.75
N HIS A 80 5.42 8.32 2.62
CA HIS A 80 6.43 7.26 2.54
C HIS A 80 7.84 7.88 2.46
N LEU A 81 8.61 7.71 3.53
CA LEU A 81 9.96 8.30 3.66
C LEU A 81 11.04 7.34 3.19
N MET A 82 11.53 7.57 1.99
CA MET A 82 12.74 6.96 1.41
C MET A 82 13.92 7.91 1.63
N VAL A 83 14.21 8.24 2.88
CA VAL A 83 15.23 9.23 3.29
C VAL A 83 16.08 8.70 4.43
N LYS A 84 17.35 9.11 4.52
CA LYS A 84 18.27 8.71 5.57
C LYS A 84 19.19 9.86 5.99
N PRO A 85 19.28 10.18 7.31
CA PRO A 85 18.55 9.59 8.45
C PRO A 85 17.09 10.09 8.52
N VAL A 86 16.16 9.21 8.87
CA VAL A 86 14.72 9.49 8.80
C VAL A 86 14.20 10.39 9.93
N ASP A 87 14.71 10.24 11.16
CA ASP A 87 14.16 10.87 12.36
C ASP A 87 14.05 12.40 12.23
N ARG A 88 15.01 13.04 11.51
CA ARG A 88 15.08 14.50 11.43
C ARG A 88 13.93 15.16 10.67
N ILE A 89 13.34 14.45 9.72
CA ILE A 89 12.31 15.01 8.82
C ILE A 89 10.88 14.66 9.29
N VAL A 90 10.73 13.73 10.24
CA VAL A 90 9.43 13.32 10.78
C VAL A 90 8.63 14.51 11.33
N PRO A 91 9.19 15.40 12.20
CA PRO A 91 8.45 16.53 12.74
C PRO A 91 7.97 17.51 11.66
N ASP A 92 8.77 17.69 10.60
CA ASP A 92 8.46 18.62 9.52
C ASP A 92 7.27 18.13 8.70
N PHE A 93 7.21 16.82 8.39
CA PHE A 93 6.06 16.23 7.68
C PHE A 93 4.80 16.19 8.54
N ALA A 94 4.91 15.87 9.82
CA ALA A 94 3.78 15.94 10.74
C ALA A 94 3.20 17.35 10.80
N SER A 95 4.06 18.39 10.94
CA SER A 95 3.66 19.80 10.91
C SER A 95 3.08 20.24 9.57
N ALA A 96 3.52 19.63 8.48
CA ALA A 96 3.01 19.85 7.12
C ALA A 96 1.63 19.22 6.89
N GLY A 97 1.15 18.37 7.81
CA GLY A 97 -0.19 17.77 7.76
C GLY A 97 -0.23 16.36 7.23
N ALA A 98 0.86 15.60 7.37
CA ALA A 98 0.83 14.14 7.18
C ALA A 98 -0.09 13.49 8.24
N ASP A 99 -0.88 12.51 7.83
CA ASP A 99 -1.70 11.69 8.74
C ASP A 99 -1.01 10.37 9.09
N ILE A 100 -0.25 9.84 8.13
CA ILE A 100 0.52 8.60 8.26
C ILE A 100 1.94 8.91 7.81
N ILE A 101 2.94 8.41 8.54
CA ILE A 101 4.35 8.48 8.15
C ILE A 101 4.92 7.08 8.22
N SER A 102 5.39 6.58 7.08
CA SER A 102 6.03 5.29 6.97
C SER A 102 7.50 5.42 6.59
N PHE A 103 8.34 4.52 7.11
CA PHE A 103 9.78 4.56 6.93
C PHE A 103 10.40 3.16 6.83
N HIS A 104 11.55 3.06 6.21
CA HIS A 104 12.30 1.81 6.09
C HIS A 104 13.13 1.51 7.33
N PRO A 105 13.20 0.26 7.81
CA PRO A 105 14.04 -0.09 8.96
C PRO A 105 15.50 0.26 8.73
N GLU A 106 16.00 0.19 7.48
CA GLU A 106 17.37 0.53 7.11
C GLU A 106 17.68 2.04 7.20
N ALA A 107 16.64 2.88 7.30
CA ALA A 107 16.77 4.34 7.39
C ALA A 107 16.86 4.85 8.83
N SER A 108 16.55 4.00 9.82
CA SER A 108 16.58 4.31 11.26
C SER A 108 17.60 3.43 11.98
N GLU A 109 18.35 4.01 12.90
CA GLU A 109 19.21 3.26 13.83
C GLU A 109 18.44 2.65 15.00
N HIS A 110 17.25 3.22 15.31
CA HIS A 110 16.42 2.83 16.46
C HIS A 110 14.93 2.85 16.07
N ILE A 111 14.47 1.78 15.39
CA ILE A 111 13.13 1.66 14.83
C ILE A 111 12.04 2.00 15.86
N ASP A 112 12.13 1.45 17.08
CA ASP A 112 11.16 1.68 18.15
C ASP A 112 11.07 3.17 18.55
N ARG A 113 12.20 3.87 18.58
CA ARG A 113 12.27 5.32 18.86
C ARG A 113 11.64 6.12 17.72
N THR A 114 11.89 5.75 16.47
CA THR A 114 11.29 6.43 15.31
C THR A 114 9.77 6.27 15.30
N ILE A 115 9.25 5.08 15.61
CA ILE A 115 7.81 4.85 15.78
C ILE A 115 7.24 5.76 16.89
N ALA A 116 7.91 5.83 18.05
CA ALA A 116 7.49 6.72 19.13
C ALA A 116 7.47 8.19 18.70
N LEU A 117 8.51 8.65 18.00
CA LEU A 117 8.61 10.01 17.47
C LEU A 117 7.44 10.36 16.54
N ILE A 118 7.05 9.45 15.64
CA ILE A 118 5.91 9.65 14.74
C ILE A 118 4.61 9.82 15.55
N HIS A 119 4.38 8.93 16.54
CA HIS A 119 3.19 9.01 17.41
C HIS A 119 3.17 10.27 18.27
N GLU A 120 4.32 10.71 18.82
CA GLU A 120 4.44 11.94 19.60
C GLU A 120 4.03 13.19 18.80
N HIS A 121 4.18 13.14 17.47
CA HIS A 121 3.74 14.22 16.57
C HIS A 121 2.30 14.00 16.03
N GLY A 122 1.56 13.04 16.57
CA GLY A 122 0.14 12.82 16.26
C GLY A 122 -0.14 12.08 14.96
N CYS A 123 0.89 11.53 14.30
CA CYS A 123 0.74 10.74 13.09
C CYS A 123 0.65 9.24 13.38
N LYS A 124 0.04 8.48 12.48
CA LYS A 124 0.12 7.03 12.45
C LYS A 124 1.49 6.59 11.95
N ALA A 125 2.04 5.51 12.53
CA ALA A 125 3.37 5.02 12.20
C ALA A 125 3.31 3.78 11.30
N GLY A 126 4.05 3.81 10.17
CA GLY A 126 4.21 2.70 9.25
C GLY A 126 5.66 2.20 9.17
N LEU A 127 5.84 0.89 8.97
CA LEU A 127 7.15 0.29 8.69
C LEU A 127 7.15 -0.34 7.28
N VAL A 128 8.17 0.00 6.48
CA VAL A 128 8.26 -0.32 5.05
C VAL A 128 9.32 -1.38 4.79
N PHE A 129 8.98 -2.40 4.02
CA PHE A 129 9.85 -3.53 3.72
C PHE A 129 10.20 -3.58 2.23
N ASN A 130 11.47 -3.37 1.90
CA ASN A 130 11.98 -3.63 0.55
C ASN A 130 11.78 -5.08 0.12
N PRO A 131 11.84 -5.43 -1.16
CA PRO A 131 11.66 -6.82 -1.61
C PRO A 131 12.52 -7.83 -0.84
N ALA A 132 13.76 -7.49 -0.53
CA ALA A 132 14.69 -8.38 0.19
C ALA A 132 14.73 -8.17 1.72
N THR A 133 14.12 -7.12 2.28
CA THR A 133 14.12 -6.86 3.73
C THR A 133 13.30 -7.90 4.48
N PRO A 134 13.86 -8.59 5.50
CA PRO A 134 13.15 -9.63 6.21
C PRO A 134 12.06 -9.07 7.14
N LEU A 135 10.93 -9.78 7.27
CA LEU A 135 9.83 -9.42 8.17
C LEU A 135 10.17 -9.59 9.66
N ALA A 136 11.36 -10.09 10.01
CA ALA A 136 11.81 -10.22 11.40
C ALA A 136 11.89 -8.87 12.14
N TYR A 137 12.04 -7.76 11.41
CA TYR A 137 11.93 -6.42 12.02
C TYR A 137 10.59 -6.14 12.71
N LEU A 138 9.53 -6.88 12.36
CA LEU A 138 8.22 -6.78 13.01
C LEU A 138 8.16 -7.42 14.39
N ASP A 139 9.06 -8.36 14.72
CA ASP A 139 8.93 -9.27 15.87
C ASP A 139 8.77 -8.53 17.21
N HIS A 140 9.30 -7.30 17.33
CA HIS A 140 9.25 -6.52 18.58
C HIS A 140 8.53 -5.18 18.47
N VAL A 141 8.00 -4.82 17.27
CA VAL A 141 7.39 -3.50 17.05
C VAL A 141 6.01 -3.56 16.42
N LEU A 142 5.56 -4.74 15.95
CA LEU A 142 4.31 -4.87 15.18
C LEU A 142 3.10 -4.30 15.91
N GLU A 143 2.97 -4.54 17.22
CA GLU A 143 1.84 -4.04 18.01
C GLU A 143 1.84 -2.51 18.20
N ARG A 144 2.91 -1.84 17.81
CA ARG A 144 3.04 -0.37 17.85
C ARG A 144 2.82 0.28 16.50
N LEU A 145 2.68 -0.51 15.43
CA LEU A 145 2.46 -0.02 14.09
C LEU A 145 0.96 0.16 13.81
N ASP A 146 0.65 1.13 12.96
CA ASP A 146 -0.66 1.36 12.37
C ASP A 146 -0.71 0.86 10.92
N LEU A 147 0.47 0.72 10.29
CA LEU A 147 0.62 0.32 8.90
C LEU A 147 1.90 -0.51 8.70
N VAL A 148 1.81 -1.55 7.87
CA VAL A 148 2.94 -2.29 7.31
C VAL A 148 2.88 -2.14 5.79
N LEU A 149 3.92 -1.57 5.17
CA LEU A 149 4.02 -1.41 3.72
C LEU A 149 5.01 -2.43 3.14
N ILE A 150 4.57 -3.20 2.17
CA ILE A 150 5.43 -4.11 1.41
C ILE A 150 5.71 -3.51 0.04
N MET A 151 6.99 -3.24 -0.24
CA MET A 151 7.45 -2.84 -1.56
C MET A 151 7.42 -4.04 -2.50
N ALA A 152 6.72 -3.90 -3.61
CA ALA A 152 6.68 -4.87 -4.69
C ALA A 152 7.60 -4.50 -5.86
N VAL A 153 8.41 -3.47 -5.68
CA VAL A 153 9.50 -3.02 -6.56
C VAL A 153 10.67 -2.56 -5.69
N ASN A 154 11.86 -2.37 -6.27
CA ASN A 154 12.91 -1.65 -5.56
C ASN A 154 12.57 -0.16 -5.54
N PRO A 155 12.56 0.51 -4.37
CA PRO A 155 12.17 1.91 -4.26
C PRO A 155 13.10 2.85 -5.03
N GLY A 156 12.56 4.02 -5.43
CA GLY A 156 13.33 5.08 -6.11
C GLY A 156 12.72 5.58 -7.42
N PHE A 157 11.96 4.76 -8.15
CA PHE A 157 11.35 5.15 -9.43
C PHE A 157 9.96 4.54 -9.58
N GLY A 158 9.04 5.32 -10.17
CA GLY A 158 7.72 4.83 -10.55
C GLY A 158 7.73 3.99 -11.84
N GLY A 159 6.61 3.32 -12.16
CA GLY A 159 6.41 2.61 -13.43
C GLY A 159 7.13 1.27 -13.56
N GLN A 160 7.67 0.71 -12.48
CA GLN A 160 8.32 -0.59 -12.48
C GLN A 160 7.31 -1.75 -12.49
N ALA A 161 7.74 -2.91 -13.00
CA ALA A 161 6.95 -4.13 -12.96
C ALA A 161 6.89 -4.72 -11.54
N PHE A 162 5.73 -5.23 -11.17
CA PHE A 162 5.51 -5.92 -9.90
C PHE A 162 6.40 -7.15 -9.74
N ILE A 163 7.08 -7.29 -8.61
CA ILE A 163 7.89 -8.46 -8.26
C ILE A 163 6.96 -9.54 -7.68
N PRO A 164 6.77 -10.69 -8.36
CA PRO A 164 5.77 -11.70 -7.96
C PRO A 164 5.95 -12.24 -6.54
N GLU A 165 7.20 -12.35 -6.07
CA GLU A 165 7.55 -12.84 -4.73
C GLU A 165 6.99 -11.96 -3.60
N ALA A 166 6.66 -10.71 -3.89
CA ALA A 166 6.02 -9.81 -2.93
C ALA A 166 4.66 -10.35 -2.43
N GLN A 167 3.94 -11.15 -3.24
CA GLN A 167 2.70 -11.78 -2.79
C GLN A 167 2.91 -12.74 -1.62
N ASN A 168 3.99 -13.51 -1.65
CA ASN A 168 4.34 -14.41 -0.55
C ASN A 168 4.67 -13.62 0.74
N LYS A 169 5.37 -12.49 0.58
CA LYS A 169 5.69 -11.59 1.71
C LYS A 169 4.44 -10.93 2.27
N LEU A 170 3.51 -10.49 1.43
CA LEU A 170 2.20 -9.96 1.85
C LEU A 170 1.43 -11.00 2.67
N ALA A 171 1.32 -12.23 2.18
CA ALA A 171 0.63 -13.30 2.91
C ALA A 171 1.30 -13.61 4.26
N ALA A 172 2.63 -13.53 4.34
CA ALA A 172 3.36 -13.71 5.59
C ALA A 172 3.15 -12.54 6.56
N ALA A 173 3.13 -11.30 6.07
CA ALA A 173 2.84 -10.10 6.86
C ALA A 173 1.39 -10.13 7.37
N ARG A 174 0.41 -10.47 6.52
CA ARG A 174 -1.00 -10.58 6.90
C ARG A 174 -1.20 -11.55 8.06
N ARG A 175 -0.62 -12.77 7.98
CA ARG A 175 -0.72 -13.73 9.09
C ARG A 175 -0.17 -13.19 10.41
N ARG A 176 0.92 -12.41 10.39
CA ARG A 176 1.50 -11.79 11.59
C ARG A 176 0.57 -10.71 12.15
N ILE A 177 0.02 -9.87 11.28
CA ILE A 177 -0.93 -8.81 11.67
C ILE A 177 -2.19 -9.43 12.30
N ASP A 178 -2.79 -10.42 11.64
CA ASP A 178 -4.00 -11.10 12.14
C ASP A 178 -3.78 -11.75 13.52
N ALA A 179 -2.59 -12.28 13.78
CA ALA A 179 -2.23 -12.86 15.06
C ALA A 179 -2.21 -11.83 16.22
N THR A 180 -2.06 -10.52 15.93
CA THR A 180 -2.12 -9.47 16.95
C THR A 180 -3.55 -9.11 17.36
N GLY A 181 -4.54 -9.40 16.53
CA GLY A 181 -5.92 -8.95 16.70
C GLY A 181 -6.12 -7.44 16.55
N ARG A 182 -5.11 -6.69 16.09
CA ARG A 182 -5.15 -5.23 15.91
C ARG A 182 -5.52 -4.85 14.48
N ASP A 183 -6.10 -3.66 14.31
CA ASP A 183 -6.38 -3.06 13.00
C ASP A 183 -5.12 -2.34 12.47
N ILE A 184 -4.21 -3.14 11.90
CA ILE A 184 -2.98 -2.66 11.24
C ILE A 184 -3.18 -2.80 9.74
N TRP A 185 -3.03 -1.71 8.99
CA TRP A 185 -3.18 -1.72 7.55
C TRP A 185 -2.01 -2.47 6.89
N LEU A 186 -2.32 -3.30 5.91
CA LEU A 186 -1.32 -3.94 5.09
C LEU A 186 -1.34 -3.33 3.69
N GLU A 187 -0.38 -2.48 3.46
CA GLU A 187 -0.23 -1.73 2.22
C GLU A 187 0.77 -2.40 1.29
N VAL A 188 0.57 -2.21 0.00
CA VAL A 188 1.49 -2.64 -1.06
C VAL A 188 1.79 -1.47 -1.98
N ASP A 189 3.06 -1.29 -2.34
CA ASP A 189 3.50 -0.30 -3.32
C ASP A 189 4.44 -0.92 -4.37
N GLY A 190 4.16 -0.57 -5.62
CA GLY A 190 4.96 -0.94 -6.78
C GLY A 190 4.26 -1.86 -7.77
N GLY A 191 4.06 -1.37 -8.99
CA GLY A 191 3.55 -2.15 -10.12
C GLY A 191 2.10 -2.65 -9.98
N VAL A 192 1.29 -2.01 -9.13
CA VAL A 192 -0.13 -2.36 -8.94
C VAL A 192 -0.94 -1.91 -10.15
N THR A 193 -1.71 -2.84 -10.73
CA THR A 193 -2.58 -2.63 -11.91
C THR A 193 -3.91 -3.35 -11.72
N ALA A 194 -4.89 -3.10 -12.59
CA ALA A 194 -6.16 -3.82 -12.57
C ALA A 194 -5.98 -5.33 -12.78
N ASP A 195 -4.94 -5.76 -13.52
CA ASP A 195 -4.70 -7.17 -13.82
C ASP A 195 -4.18 -7.97 -12.62
N ASN A 196 -3.46 -7.32 -11.69
CA ASN A 196 -2.82 -8.02 -10.57
C ASN A 196 -3.42 -7.70 -9.18
N ILE A 197 -4.14 -6.58 -9.03
CA ILE A 197 -4.63 -6.09 -7.73
C ILE A 197 -5.55 -7.10 -7.01
N GLY A 198 -6.35 -7.87 -7.76
CA GLY A 198 -7.20 -8.93 -7.20
C GLY A 198 -6.37 -10.03 -6.52
N GLY A 199 -5.28 -10.47 -7.16
CA GLY A 199 -4.32 -11.43 -6.58
C GLY A 199 -3.60 -10.88 -5.35
N ILE A 200 -3.20 -9.62 -5.41
CA ILE A 200 -2.54 -8.91 -4.32
C ILE A 200 -3.49 -8.78 -3.10
N GLY A 201 -4.77 -8.44 -3.35
CA GLY A 201 -5.79 -8.39 -2.30
C GLY A 201 -6.06 -9.76 -1.66
N ARG A 202 -6.05 -10.85 -2.46
CA ARG A 202 -6.14 -12.21 -1.92
C ARG A 202 -4.91 -12.61 -1.10
N ALA A 203 -3.74 -12.08 -1.42
CA ALA A 203 -2.53 -12.26 -0.61
C ALA A 203 -2.57 -11.52 0.73
N GLY A 204 -3.60 -10.70 0.97
CA GLY A 204 -3.87 -10.08 2.26
C GLY A 204 -3.69 -8.57 2.32
N ALA A 205 -3.26 -7.91 1.25
CA ALA A 205 -3.22 -6.44 1.20
C ALA A 205 -4.63 -5.85 1.30
N ASP A 206 -4.77 -4.76 2.03
CA ASP A 206 -6.01 -3.97 2.17
C ASP A 206 -5.86 -2.52 1.67
N THR A 207 -4.64 -2.07 1.44
CA THR A 207 -4.32 -0.73 0.93
C THR A 207 -3.37 -0.86 -0.27
N PHE A 208 -3.68 -0.20 -1.38
CA PHE A 208 -3.03 -0.41 -2.68
C PHE A 208 -2.53 0.91 -3.24
N VAL A 209 -1.21 1.07 -3.29
CA VAL A 209 -0.58 2.23 -3.93
C VAL A 209 -0.53 2.01 -5.43
N ALA A 210 -1.11 2.94 -6.19
CA ALA A 210 -1.12 2.92 -7.65
C ALA A 210 -0.71 4.29 -8.21
N GLY A 211 0.41 4.33 -8.91
CA GLY A 211 0.93 5.55 -9.56
C GLY A 211 0.54 5.60 -11.03
N SER A 212 1.38 5.03 -11.89
CA SER A 212 1.21 5.07 -13.36
C SER A 212 -0.09 4.46 -13.86
N ALA A 213 -0.64 3.46 -13.15
CA ALA A 213 -1.94 2.85 -13.50
C ALA A 213 -3.11 3.84 -13.37
N ILE A 214 -2.97 4.90 -12.57
CA ILE A 214 -3.97 5.97 -12.41
C ILE A 214 -3.56 7.21 -13.20
N PHE A 215 -2.41 7.81 -12.90
CA PHE A 215 -1.97 9.08 -13.51
C PHE A 215 -1.58 8.95 -14.99
N GLY A 216 -1.18 7.76 -15.45
CA GLY A 216 -0.96 7.47 -16.86
C GLY A 216 -2.24 7.23 -17.67
N ALA A 217 -3.40 7.12 -17.01
CA ALA A 217 -4.67 6.96 -17.67
C ALA A 217 -5.28 8.34 -18.06
N GLY A 218 -5.95 8.41 -19.19
CA GLY A 218 -6.65 9.64 -19.61
C GLY A 218 -7.91 9.94 -18.78
N ASP A 219 -8.41 8.99 -17.99
CA ASP A 219 -9.63 9.07 -17.18
C ASP A 219 -9.40 8.40 -15.82
N TYR A 220 -9.21 9.20 -14.77
CA TYR A 220 -8.93 8.72 -13.42
C TYR A 220 -10.12 7.99 -12.78
N THR A 221 -11.36 8.42 -13.08
CA THR A 221 -12.57 7.76 -12.58
C THR A 221 -12.65 6.34 -13.11
N ARG A 222 -12.39 6.15 -14.41
CA ARG A 222 -12.35 4.83 -15.02
C ARG A 222 -11.20 3.99 -14.49
N ALA A 223 -10.01 4.58 -14.31
CA ALA A 223 -8.84 3.87 -13.79
C ALA A 223 -9.07 3.34 -12.36
N ILE A 224 -9.54 4.19 -11.45
CA ILE A 224 -9.85 3.80 -10.06
C ILE A 224 -11.04 2.84 -10.04
N GLY A 225 -12.04 3.04 -10.87
CA GLY A 225 -13.18 2.13 -11.03
C GLY A 225 -12.77 0.72 -11.44
N ASN A 226 -11.84 0.59 -12.39
CA ASN A 226 -11.31 -0.70 -12.83
C ASN A 226 -10.52 -1.40 -11.70
N LEU A 227 -9.69 -0.68 -10.94
CA LEU A 227 -9.00 -1.22 -9.78
C LEU A 227 -9.99 -1.76 -8.73
N ARG A 228 -11.05 -1.00 -8.42
CA ARG A 228 -12.09 -1.44 -7.47
C ARG A 228 -12.87 -2.65 -7.97
N ALA A 229 -13.22 -2.68 -9.27
CA ALA A 229 -13.90 -3.82 -9.87
C ALA A 229 -13.05 -5.10 -9.75
N ALA A 230 -11.76 -5.02 -10.12
CA ALA A 230 -10.83 -6.14 -10.00
C ALA A 230 -10.60 -6.61 -8.55
N LEU A 231 -10.74 -5.72 -7.57
CA LEU A 231 -10.73 -6.08 -6.15
C LEU A 231 -12.03 -6.76 -5.70
N ALA A 232 -13.17 -6.43 -6.32
CA ALA A 232 -14.47 -6.98 -5.96
C ALA A 232 -14.71 -8.38 -6.55
N ASP A 233 -14.00 -8.73 -7.65
CA ASP A 233 -14.16 -10.02 -8.30
C ASP A 233 -13.77 -11.15 -7.34
N LYS A 234 -14.80 -11.91 -6.94
CA LYS A 234 -14.65 -13.14 -6.16
C LYS A 234 -13.98 -14.18 -7.04
N GLU A 235 -13.16 -15.04 -6.43
CA GLU A 235 -12.50 -16.20 -7.06
C GLU A 235 -13.36 -16.87 -8.16
N PRO A 236 -12.71 -17.41 -9.22
CA PRO A 236 -13.34 -18.46 -9.99
C PRO A 236 -13.71 -19.58 -9.02
N SER A 237 -15.00 -19.91 -8.94
CA SER A 237 -15.49 -20.96 -8.04
C SER A 237 -14.70 -22.25 -8.34
N ALA A 238 -14.26 -22.95 -7.30
CA ALA A 238 -13.49 -24.21 -7.38
C ALA A 238 -14.23 -25.35 -8.12
N ARG A 239 -15.19 -25.04 -8.99
CA ARG A 239 -15.97 -25.99 -9.80
C ARG A 239 -15.46 -26.21 -11.22
N ASP A 240 -14.49 -25.41 -11.69
CA ASP A 240 -13.98 -25.54 -13.07
C ASP A 240 -12.67 -26.37 -13.17
N SER A 241 -12.12 -26.86 -12.06
CA SER A 241 -10.90 -27.69 -12.06
C SER A 241 -11.16 -29.22 -12.22
N ASP A 242 -12.41 -29.67 -12.16
CA ASP A 242 -12.74 -31.13 -12.23
C ASP A 242 -13.14 -31.63 -13.62
N ALA A 243 -12.96 -30.86 -14.68
CA ALA A 243 -13.30 -31.24 -16.05
C ALA A 243 -12.12 -31.77 -16.87
N VAL A 244 -11.05 -32.27 -16.23
CA VAL A 244 -10.09 -33.14 -16.91
C VAL A 244 -10.47 -34.58 -16.58
N THR A 245 -11.48 -35.10 -17.30
CA THR A 245 -11.81 -36.52 -17.31
C THR A 245 -10.61 -37.29 -17.83
N CYS A 246 -10.01 -38.09 -16.97
CA CYS A 246 -9.15 -39.19 -17.34
C CYS A 246 -9.97 -40.14 -18.27
N ASP A 247 -9.56 -40.25 -19.52
CA ASP A 247 -10.02 -41.30 -20.40
C ASP A 247 -9.23 -42.62 -20.11
N PRO A 248 -9.85 -43.67 -19.56
CA PRO A 248 -9.17 -44.94 -19.28
C PRO A 248 -9.31 -45.95 -20.43
N GLY A 249 -9.02 -45.53 -21.68
CA GLY A 249 -9.30 -46.36 -22.85
C GLY A 249 -8.20 -46.47 -23.89
N ALA A 250 -6.94 -46.76 -23.52
CA ALA A 250 -5.96 -47.26 -24.49
C ALA A 250 -5.48 -48.65 -24.08
N ARG A 251 -6.14 -49.66 -24.61
CA ARG A 251 -5.71 -51.09 -24.55
C ARG A 251 -4.43 -51.24 -25.37
N HIS A 252 -3.41 -51.80 -24.75
CA HIS A 252 -2.25 -52.37 -25.41
C HIS A 252 -2.73 -53.61 -26.24
N GLU A 253 -2.67 -53.51 -27.55
CA GLU A 253 -2.56 -54.70 -28.43
C GLU A 253 -1.10 -54.83 -28.82
N GLY A 254 -0.57 -56.04 -28.61
CA GLY A 254 0.80 -56.37 -28.78
C GLY A 254 1.17 -56.60 -30.25
N LEU A 255 2.46 -56.57 -30.47
CA LEU A 255 3.06 -57.23 -31.65
C LEU A 255 4.39 -57.86 -31.27
N ARG A 256 4.49 -59.03 -31.79
CA ARG A 256 5.56 -60.05 -31.81
C ARG A 256 6.92 -59.48 -32.21
#